data_39392c1418c20ab465f77cb5c2573786
#
_entry.id   39392c1418c20ab465f77cb5c2573786
#
_cell.length_a   1.000
_cell.length_b   1.000
_cell.length_c   1.000
_cell.angle_alpha   90.00
_cell.angle_beta   90.00
_cell.angle_gamma   90.00
#
_symmetry.space_group_name_H-M   'P 1'
#
loop_
_entity.id
_entity.type
_entity.pdbx_description
1 polymer ?
#
loop_
_entity_poly.entity_id
_entity_poly.type
_entity_poly.pdbx_seq_one_letter_code
_entity_poly.pdbx_strand_id
1 'polypeptide(L)'
;SLGFIWYAPDHVRSWRKDIYHQIGGHNEDLSICDDHELMIRTYMVTKMHHIKKPLYVYRVTGDNTWLERNEKIQTETKRLFNENAYALAERDADLRGLLKVDIGGGLFPRPGYMTIDQEGADVNWDLNLGIPLEDNSVGVLNASHIIEHLRDPIRTMREIHRVLAHGGWAMIEVPSTDGRGAWQDPTHVSFWNEHSFWYYTDRNKAQFIRNTDIRFQTYRLDTWEMQPHIPCVTAWLVAIKDEKRLPGILSI
;
A
#
# COMPACT_ATOMS: atom_id res chain seq x y z
N SER A 1 -11.86 6.76 -1.70
CA SER A 1 -10.69 5.96 -2.01
C SER A 1 -9.44 6.62 -1.46
N LEU A 2 -8.38 5.88 -1.23
CA LEU A 2 -7.07 6.39 -0.81
C LEU A 2 -6.57 7.49 -1.76
N GLY A 3 -6.91 7.41 -3.05
CA GLY A 3 -6.63 8.43 -4.02
C GLY A 3 -7.16 9.82 -3.68
N PHE A 4 -8.25 9.95 -2.93
CA PHE A 4 -8.75 11.25 -2.51
C PHE A 4 -7.91 11.88 -1.39
N ILE A 5 -7.31 11.08 -0.54
CA ILE A 5 -6.42 11.56 0.53
C ILE A 5 -5.08 11.97 -0.08
N TRP A 6 -4.61 11.18 -1.04
CA TRP A 6 -3.34 11.39 -1.72
C TRP A 6 -3.32 12.63 -2.59
N TYR A 7 -4.44 12.91 -3.24
CA TYR A 7 -4.71 14.10 -4.05
C TYR A 7 -5.75 14.95 -3.36
N ALA A 8 -5.49 15.32 -2.17
CA ALA A 8 -6.29 16.35 -1.60
C ALA A 8 -6.16 17.59 -2.48
N PRO A 9 -7.26 18.10 -3.01
CA PRO A 9 -7.23 19.35 -3.72
C PRO A 9 -6.58 20.41 -2.84
N ASP A 10 -5.70 21.18 -3.39
CA ASP A 10 -4.94 22.15 -2.63
C ASP A 10 -5.86 23.11 -1.87
N HIS A 11 -6.94 23.56 -2.48
CA HIS A 11 -7.95 24.47 -1.92
C HIS A 11 -9.27 24.38 -2.70
N VAL A 12 -10.46 24.53 -2.13
CA VAL A 12 -10.81 24.84 -0.75
C VAL A 12 -11.25 23.56 -0.06
N ARG A 13 -10.88 23.39 1.19
CA ARG A 13 -11.31 22.26 2.02
C ARG A 13 -12.26 22.77 3.09
N SER A 14 -13.34 22.06 3.36
CA SER A 14 -14.30 22.40 4.41
C SER A 14 -14.74 21.16 5.17
N TRP A 15 -14.97 21.32 6.43
CA TRP A 15 -15.42 20.27 7.33
C TRP A 15 -16.77 20.62 7.95
N ARG A 16 -17.58 19.62 8.16
CA ARG A 16 -18.68 19.75 9.10
C ARG A 16 -18.09 19.99 10.51
N LYS A 17 -18.69 20.93 11.24
CA LYS A 17 -18.19 21.32 12.57
C LYS A 17 -18.08 20.15 13.55
N ASP A 18 -19.09 19.26 13.54
CA ASP A 18 -19.11 18.07 14.37
C ASP A 18 -17.95 17.13 14.08
N ILE A 19 -17.66 16.85 12.79
CA ILE A 19 -16.52 16.03 12.36
C ILE A 19 -15.19 16.69 12.75
N TYR A 20 -15.06 17.99 12.53
CA TYR A 20 -13.85 18.73 12.87
C TYR A 20 -13.52 18.63 14.36
N HIS A 21 -14.53 18.77 15.23
CA HIS A 21 -14.36 18.61 16.67
C HIS A 21 -14.12 17.17 17.09
N GLN A 22 -14.82 16.21 16.46
CA GLN A 22 -14.63 14.78 16.73
C GLN A 22 -13.18 14.33 16.51
N ILE A 23 -12.53 14.84 15.47
CA ILE A 23 -11.14 14.51 15.16
C ILE A 23 -10.12 15.42 15.86
N GLY A 24 -10.54 16.35 16.69
CA GLY A 24 -9.66 17.24 17.47
C GLY A 24 -9.11 18.46 16.72
N GLY A 25 -9.61 18.78 15.51
CA GLY A 25 -9.13 19.93 14.73
C GLY A 25 -7.72 19.78 14.17
N HIS A 26 -7.10 20.91 13.80
CA HIS A 26 -5.70 20.92 13.35
C HIS A 26 -4.75 20.55 14.48
N ASN A 27 -3.68 19.86 14.12
CA ASN A 27 -2.59 19.54 15.05
C ASN A 27 -1.63 20.74 15.14
N GLU A 28 -1.66 21.45 16.27
CA GLU A 28 -0.87 22.68 16.51
C GLU A 28 0.64 22.40 16.62
N ASP A 29 1.05 21.16 16.85
CA ASP A 29 2.46 20.76 16.91
C ASP A 29 3.11 20.66 15.51
N LEU A 30 2.31 20.62 14.45
CA LEU A 30 2.77 20.53 13.08
C LEU A 30 2.92 21.93 12.45
N SER A 31 4.12 22.30 12.09
CA SER A 31 4.41 23.57 11.38
C SER A 31 4.22 23.49 9.86
N ILE A 32 4.04 22.28 9.32
CA ILE A 32 3.78 21.97 7.89
C ILE A 32 2.98 20.67 7.82
N CYS A 33 2.25 20.47 6.72
CA CYS A 33 1.44 19.27 6.45
C CYS A 33 0.34 18.96 7.47
N ASP A 34 -0.01 19.92 8.32
CA ASP A 34 -1.12 19.84 9.27
C ASP A 34 -2.46 19.55 8.55
N ASP A 35 -2.61 20.06 7.35
CA ASP A 35 -3.74 19.80 6.46
C ASP A 35 -3.79 18.35 5.95
N HIS A 36 -2.64 17.75 5.60
CA HIS A 36 -2.56 16.34 5.21
C HIS A 36 -2.86 15.43 6.39
N GLU A 37 -2.32 15.71 7.56
CA GLU A 37 -2.57 14.99 8.79
C GLU A 37 -4.05 15.03 9.18
N LEU A 38 -4.65 16.22 9.13
CA LEU A 38 -6.08 16.41 9.38
C LEU A 38 -6.95 15.59 8.42
N MET A 39 -6.58 15.53 7.13
CA MET A 39 -7.30 14.72 6.16
C MET A 39 -7.20 13.23 6.43
N ILE A 40 -6.04 12.73 6.85
CA ILE A 40 -5.87 11.33 7.26
C ILE A 40 -6.87 11.01 8.39
N ARG A 41 -6.88 11.80 9.48
CA ARG A 41 -7.84 11.61 10.57
C ARG A 41 -9.30 11.76 10.14
N THR A 42 -9.58 12.68 9.23
CA THR A 42 -10.92 12.82 8.66
C THR A 42 -11.36 11.58 7.92
N TYR A 43 -10.47 11.01 7.07
CA TYR A 43 -10.79 9.80 6.31
C TYR A 43 -11.07 8.58 7.19
N MET A 44 -10.42 8.49 8.35
CA MET A 44 -10.64 7.39 9.29
C MET A 44 -12.06 7.39 9.88
N VAL A 45 -12.73 8.55 9.97
CA VAL A 45 -14.06 8.66 10.61
C VAL A 45 -15.20 8.92 9.63
N THR A 46 -14.94 9.49 8.45
CA THR A 46 -16.00 9.84 7.50
C THR A 46 -15.54 9.74 6.05
N LYS A 47 -16.49 9.83 5.12
CA LYS A 47 -16.19 9.97 3.69
C LYS A 47 -16.05 11.43 3.32
N MET A 48 -15.01 11.75 2.55
CA MET A 48 -14.85 13.07 1.92
C MET A 48 -15.57 13.11 0.59
N HIS A 49 -16.16 14.26 0.27
CA HIS A 49 -16.86 14.49 -0.99
C HIS A 49 -16.10 15.49 -1.86
N HIS A 50 -15.80 15.12 -3.10
CA HIS A 50 -15.17 15.99 -4.06
C HIS A 50 -16.25 16.77 -4.85
N ILE A 51 -16.27 18.09 -4.72
CA ILE A 51 -17.12 18.96 -5.53
C ILE A 51 -16.39 19.25 -6.85
N LYS A 52 -16.91 18.68 -7.95
CA LYS A 52 -16.32 18.80 -9.30
C LYS A 52 -16.59 20.20 -9.92
N LYS A 53 -16.25 21.28 -9.21
CA LYS A 53 -16.38 22.66 -9.68
C LYS A 53 -15.14 23.45 -9.25
N PRO A 54 -14.62 24.37 -10.08
CA PRO A 54 -13.58 25.31 -9.66
C PRO A 54 -14.19 26.32 -8.68
N LEU A 55 -13.91 26.17 -7.41
CA LEU A 55 -14.44 27.03 -6.33
C LEU A 55 -13.41 27.98 -5.74
N TYR A 56 -12.16 27.88 -6.16
CA TYR A 56 -11.08 28.66 -5.60
C TYR A 56 -10.07 29.06 -6.66
N VAL A 57 -9.59 30.29 -6.60
CA VAL A 57 -8.50 30.79 -7.44
C VAL A 57 -7.23 30.85 -6.61
N TYR A 58 -6.33 29.91 -6.88
CA TYR A 58 -5.02 29.87 -6.21
C TYR A 58 -4.07 30.87 -6.86
N ARG A 59 -3.61 31.85 -6.10
CA ARG A 59 -2.64 32.83 -6.56
C ARG A 59 -1.22 32.31 -6.28
N VAL A 60 -0.45 32.09 -7.33
CA VAL A 60 0.97 31.74 -7.21
C VAL A 60 1.76 33.05 -7.13
N THR A 61 2.38 33.29 -5.98
CA THR A 61 3.35 34.37 -5.75
C THR A 61 4.72 33.74 -5.48
N GLY A 62 5.79 34.49 -5.57
CA GLY A 62 7.14 33.96 -5.30
C GLY A 62 7.34 33.41 -3.88
N ASP A 63 6.49 33.82 -2.93
CA ASP A 63 6.60 33.54 -1.49
C ASP A 63 5.67 32.37 -1.05
N ASN A 64 5.18 31.56 -1.97
CA ASN A 64 4.34 30.43 -1.60
C ASN A 64 5.15 29.38 -0.82
N THR A 65 4.67 28.95 0.34
CA THR A 65 5.33 28.01 1.25
C THR A 65 5.82 26.72 0.57
N TRP A 66 5.03 26.20 -0.39
CA TRP A 66 5.38 25.00 -1.13
C TRP A 66 6.60 25.17 -2.05
N LEU A 67 6.90 26.42 -2.51
CA LEU A 67 8.10 26.71 -3.30
C LEU A 67 9.34 26.75 -2.42
N GLU A 68 9.24 27.37 -1.25
CA GLU A 68 10.39 27.56 -0.34
C GLU A 68 10.74 26.30 0.46
N ARG A 69 9.74 25.47 0.78
CA ARG A 69 9.87 24.33 1.70
C ARG A 69 9.49 22.99 1.05
N ASN A 70 9.54 22.89 -0.26
CA ASN A 70 9.03 21.72 -1.01
C ASN A 70 9.64 20.41 -0.50
N GLU A 71 10.95 20.31 -0.39
CA GLU A 71 11.62 19.08 0.06
C GLU A 71 11.15 18.63 1.46
N LYS A 72 11.06 19.58 2.39
CA LYS A 72 10.58 19.31 3.74
C LYS A 72 9.11 18.87 3.74
N ILE A 73 8.26 19.53 2.93
CA ILE A 73 6.86 19.17 2.78
C ILE A 73 6.72 17.76 2.20
N GLN A 74 7.47 17.42 1.14
CA GLN A 74 7.41 16.09 0.53
C GLN A 74 7.87 14.99 1.51
N THR A 75 8.94 15.25 2.25
CA THR A 75 9.46 14.31 3.26
C THR A 75 8.43 14.08 4.36
N GLU A 76 7.85 15.14 4.91
CA GLU A 76 6.87 15.04 5.97
C GLU A 76 5.55 14.39 5.49
N THR A 77 5.09 14.76 4.32
CA THR A 77 3.93 14.11 3.68
C THR A 77 4.16 12.61 3.51
N LYS A 78 5.32 12.22 2.99
CA LYS A 78 5.68 10.81 2.82
C LYS A 78 5.72 10.08 4.16
N ARG A 79 6.29 10.69 5.20
CA ARG A 79 6.31 10.13 6.56
C ARG A 79 4.89 9.88 7.07
N LEU A 80 4.03 10.92 7.06
CA LEU A 80 2.65 10.83 7.54
C LEU A 80 1.86 9.71 6.84
N PHE A 81 1.99 9.61 5.53
CA PHE A 81 1.29 8.58 4.79
C PHE A 81 1.87 7.19 5.03
N ASN A 82 3.19 7.03 5.13
CA ASN A 82 3.81 5.74 5.43
C ASN A 82 3.40 5.20 6.80
N GLU A 83 3.36 6.08 7.81
CA GLU A 83 2.92 5.72 9.17
C GLU A 83 1.45 5.28 9.22
N ASN A 84 0.61 5.79 8.32
CA ASN A 84 -0.82 5.51 8.28
C ASN A 84 -1.25 4.57 7.13
N ALA A 85 -0.31 4.04 6.34
CA ALA A 85 -0.62 3.31 5.11
C ALA A 85 -1.53 2.10 5.34
N TYR A 86 -1.25 1.27 6.35
CA TYR A 86 -2.12 0.13 6.68
C TYR A 86 -3.52 0.59 7.07
N ALA A 87 -3.64 1.54 8.00
CA ALA A 87 -4.94 2.03 8.45
C ALA A 87 -5.77 2.62 7.29
N LEU A 88 -5.11 3.35 6.39
CA LEU A 88 -5.77 3.93 5.21
C LEU A 88 -6.22 2.85 4.23
N ALA A 89 -5.38 1.84 3.97
CA ALA A 89 -5.72 0.71 3.11
C ALA A 89 -6.85 -0.14 3.69
N GLU A 90 -6.79 -0.45 4.99
CA GLU A 90 -7.84 -1.17 5.72
C GLU A 90 -9.17 -0.41 5.67
N ARG A 91 -9.12 0.92 5.90
CA ARG A 91 -10.29 1.77 5.81
C ARG A 91 -10.92 1.79 4.41
N ASP A 92 -10.11 1.84 3.35
CA ASP A 92 -10.59 1.76 1.98
C ASP A 92 -11.25 0.38 1.70
N ALA A 93 -10.63 -0.70 2.15
CA ALA A 93 -11.18 -2.04 2.04
C ALA A 93 -12.56 -2.14 2.73
N ASP A 94 -12.67 -1.68 3.97
CA ASP A 94 -13.93 -1.67 4.73
C ASP A 94 -15.01 -0.84 4.03
N LEU A 95 -14.67 0.35 3.52
CA LEU A 95 -15.62 1.22 2.79
C LEU A 95 -16.13 0.61 1.49
N ARG A 96 -15.36 -0.30 0.90
CA ARG A 96 -15.67 -1.00 -0.35
C ARG A 96 -16.27 -2.39 -0.12
N GLY A 97 -16.33 -2.86 1.13
CA GLY A 97 -16.78 -4.23 1.48
C GLY A 97 -15.83 -5.31 0.97
N LEU A 98 -14.53 -5.02 0.90
CA LEU A 98 -13.49 -5.94 0.45
C LEU A 98 -12.83 -6.65 1.62
N LEU A 99 -12.32 -7.86 1.37
CA LEU A 99 -11.61 -8.65 2.37
C LEU A 99 -10.25 -8.02 2.72
N LYS A 100 -9.83 -8.24 3.96
CA LYS A 100 -8.47 -8.06 4.44
C LYS A 100 -7.90 -9.45 4.73
N VAL A 101 -6.81 -9.82 4.08
CA VAL A 101 -6.29 -11.19 4.04
C VAL A 101 -4.84 -11.22 4.45
N ASP A 102 -4.47 -12.17 5.30
CA ASP A 102 -3.11 -12.43 5.74
C ASP A 102 -2.69 -13.82 5.27
N ILE A 103 -1.88 -13.89 4.22
CA ILE A 103 -1.34 -15.15 3.71
C ILE A 103 -0.06 -15.51 4.44
N GLY A 104 0.04 -16.75 4.92
CA GLY A 104 1.14 -17.22 5.76
C GLY A 104 1.02 -16.80 7.24
N GLY A 105 -0.15 -16.30 7.67
CA GLY A 105 -0.37 -15.77 9.01
C GLY A 105 -0.75 -16.81 10.08
N GLY A 106 -0.62 -18.12 9.81
CA GLY A 106 -1.10 -19.16 10.73
C GLY A 106 -0.54 -19.10 12.15
N LEU A 107 0.76 -18.85 12.29
CA LEU A 107 1.41 -18.75 13.61
C LEU A 107 1.30 -17.35 14.26
N PHE A 108 1.30 -16.32 13.44
CA PHE A 108 1.30 -14.91 13.88
C PHE A 108 0.28 -14.09 13.10
N PRO A 109 -1.03 -14.37 13.28
CA PRO A 109 -2.07 -13.74 12.49
C PRO A 109 -2.14 -12.25 12.73
N ARG A 110 -2.29 -11.48 11.65
CA ARG A 110 -2.57 -10.06 11.74
C ARG A 110 -4.00 -9.83 12.24
N PRO A 111 -4.22 -9.09 13.34
CA PRO A 111 -5.55 -8.88 13.91
C PRO A 111 -6.53 -8.25 12.90
N GLY A 112 -7.73 -8.82 12.77
CA GLY A 112 -8.77 -8.32 11.89
C GLY A 112 -8.62 -8.73 10.41
N TYR A 113 -7.68 -9.64 10.10
CA TYR A 113 -7.50 -10.25 8.79
C TYR A 113 -7.97 -11.70 8.79
N MET A 114 -8.51 -12.14 7.67
CA MET A 114 -8.74 -13.55 7.39
C MET A 114 -7.40 -14.20 7.05
N THR A 115 -7.02 -15.24 7.77
CA THR A 115 -5.76 -15.93 7.57
C THR A 115 -5.87 -17.09 6.60
N ILE A 116 -4.84 -17.26 5.75
CA ILE A 116 -4.69 -18.42 4.85
C ILE A 116 -3.29 -18.98 5.03
N ASP A 117 -3.19 -20.22 5.50
CA ASP A 117 -1.92 -20.93 5.68
C ASP A 117 -2.15 -22.42 5.53
N GLN A 118 -1.09 -23.24 5.55
CA GLN A 118 -1.21 -24.69 5.49
C GLN A 118 -1.90 -25.25 6.74
N GLU A 119 -1.59 -24.69 7.91
CA GLU A 119 -2.14 -25.11 9.20
C GLU A 119 -2.39 -23.89 10.11
N GLY A 120 -3.37 -24.01 11.01
CA GLY A 120 -3.62 -23.03 12.08
C GLY A 120 -4.24 -21.72 11.60
N ALA A 121 -4.81 -21.68 10.41
CA ALA A 121 -5.45 -20.49 9.83
C ALA A 121 -6.97 -20.62 9.72
N ASP A 122 -7.65 -19.54 9.41
CA ASP A 122 -9.09 -19.55 9.10
C ASP A 122 -9.39 -20.41 7.86
N VAL A 123 -8.47 -20.40 6.90
CA VAL A 123 -8.51 -21.26 5.70
C VAL A 123 -7.18 -22.01 5.63
N ASN A 124 -7.24 -23.33 5.87
CA ASN A 124 -6.07 -24.18 5.69
C ASN A 124 -5.89 -24.56 4.22
N TRP A 125 -4.81 -24.06 3.59
CA TRP A 125 -4.59 -24.19 2.16
C TRP A 125 -3.11 -24.12 1.77
N ASP A 126 -2.68 -24.93 0.79
CA ASP A 126 -1.36 -24.81 0.18
C ASP A 126 -1.33 -23.66 -0.84
N LEU A 127 -0.69 -22.56 -0.50
CA LEU A 127 -0.56 -21.37 -1.36
C LEU A 127 0.21 -21.63 -2.66
N ASN A 128 0.97 -22.73 -2.78
CA ASN A 128 1.53 -23.16 -4.07
C ASN A 128 0.45 -23.57 -5.10
N LEU A 129 -0.76 -23.87 -4.64
CA LEU A 129 -1.91 -24.16 -5.51
C LEU A 129 -2.65 -22.88 -5.98
N GLY A 130 -2.26 -21.71 -5.50
CA GLY A 130 -2.90 -20.42 -5.69
C GLY A 130 -3.62 -19.94 -4.43
N ILE A 131 -4.28 -18.79 -4.48
CA ILE A 131 -5.04 -18.23 -3.37
C ILE A 131 -6.53 -18.60 -3.52
N PRO A 132 -7.15 -19.29 -2.54
CA PRO A 132 -8.52 -19.83 -2.66
C PRO A 132 -9.60 -18.75 -2.45
N LEU A 133 -9.47 -17.64 -3.17
CA LEU A 133 -10.38 -16.49 -3.11
C LEU A 133 -10.81 -16.07 -4.52
N GLU A 134 -11.97 -15.43 -4.59
CA GLU A 134 -12.51 -14.86 -5.83
C GLU A 134 -11.66 -13.71 -6.36
N ASP A 135 -11.70 -13.51 -7.67
CA ASP A 135 -11.05 -12.38 -8.32
C ASP A 135 -11.59 -11.05 -7.78
N ASN A 136 -10.69 -10.10 -7.53
CA ASN A 136 -11.05 -8.74 -7.08
C ASN A 136 -11.83 -8.66 -5.76
N SER A 137 -11.72 -9.67 -4.91
CA SER A 137 -12.41 -9.73 -3.61
C SER A 137 -11.62 -9.11 -2.44
N VAL A 138 -10.33 -8.86 -2.62
CA VAL A 138 -9.42 -8.43 -1.57
C VAL A 138 -9.06 -6.95 -1.71
N GLY A 139 -9.17 -6.19 -0.62
CA GLY A 139 -8.75 -4.79 -0.54
C GLY A 139 -7.33 -4.63 0.01
N VAL A 140 -6.95 -5.46 0.99
CA VAL A 140 -5.60 -5.50 1.53
C VAL A 140 -5.16 -6.95 1.68
N LEU A 141 -4.01 -7.29 1.12
CA LEU A 141 -3.35 -8.57 1.30
C LEU A 141 -2.02 -8.32 2.02
N ASN A 142 -1.87 -8.91 3.21
CA ASN A 142 -0.61 -8.97 3.94
C ASN A 142 0.11 -10.27 3.59
N ALA A 143 1.43 -10.19 3.36
CA ALA A 143 2.29 -11.32 3.05
C ALA A 143 3.66 -11.08 3.70
N SER A 144 3.78 -11.43 4.98
CA SER A 144 5.02 -11.25 5.72
C SER A 144 5.73 -12.59 5.85
N HIS A 145 6.94 -12.69 5.29
CA HIS A 145 7.78 -13.89 5.35
C HIS A 145 7.06 -15.18 4.88
N ILE A 146 6.39 -15.11 3.73
CA ILE A 146 5.69 -16.26 3.14
C ILE A 146 6.05 -16.48 1.67
N ILE A 147 6.22 -15.43 0.88
CA ILE A 147 6.39 -15.59 -0.58
C ILE A 147 7.72 -16.28 -0.95
N GLU A 148 8.74 -16.19 -0.10
CA GLU A 148 10.02 -16.92 -0.24
C GLU A 148 9.88 -18.43 -0.12
N HIS A 149 8.81 -18.91 0.52
CA HIS A 149 8.47 -20.34 0.65
C HIS A 149 7.62 -20.84 -0.52
N LEU A 150 7.20 -19.98 -1.44
CA LEU A 150 6.40 -20.34 -2.60
C LEU A 150 7.28 -20.57 -3.83
N ARG A 151 7.04 -21.68 -4.55
CA ARG A 151 7.95 -22.20 -5.58
C ARG A 151 7.99 -21.40 -6.87
N ASP A 152 6.86 -20.76 -7.23
CA ASP A 152 6.73 -20.02 -8.48
C ASP A 152 6.45 -18.53 -8.21
N PRO A 153 7.48 -17.67 -8.21
CA PRO A 153 7.34 -16.25 -7.96
C PRO A 153 6.36 -15.54 -8.90
N ILE A 154 6.33 -15.96 -10.17
CA ILE A 154 5.45 -15.33 -11.17
C ILE A 154 4.00 -15.69 -10.89
N ARG A 155 3.73 -16.96 -10.59
CA ARG A 155 2.39 -17.42 -10.20
C ARG A 155 1.96 -16.77 -8.89
N THR A 156 2.83 -16.69 -7.91
CA THR A 156 2.56 -16.02 -6.62
C THR A 156 2.09 -14.58 -6.84
N MET A 157 2.84 -13.78 -7.57
CA MET A 157 2.48 -12.40 -7.85
C MET A 157 1.22 -12.28 -8.72
N ARG A 158 0.97 -13.24 -9.61
CA ARG A 158 -0.27 -13.31 -10.40
C ARG A 158 -1.48 -13.57 -9.51
N GLU A 159 -1.39 -14.50 -8.59
CA GLU A 159 -2.47 -14.80 -7.66
C GLU A 159 -2.76 -13.64 -6.71
N ILE A 160 -1.71 -13.01 -6.15
CA ILE A 160 -1.85 -11.79 -5.36
C ILE A 160 -2.57 -10.71 -6.17
N HIS A 161 -2.14 -10.48 -7.41
CA HIS A 161 -2.79 -9.52 -8.30
C HIS A 161 -4.23 -9.92 -8.61
N ARG A 162 -4.50 -11.21 -8.89
CA ARG A 162 -5.83 -11.72 -9.25
C ARG A 162 -6.87 -11.44 -8.17
N VAL A 163 -6.56 -11.78 -6.91
CA VAL A 163 -7.50 -11.62 -5.81
C VAL A 163 -7.68 -10.18 -5.36
N LEU A 164 -6.66 -9.34 -5.50
CA LEU A 164 -6.76 -7.91 -5.18
C LEU A 164 -7.75 -7.21 -6.11
N ALA A 165 -8.60 -6.37 -5.58
CA ALA A 165 -9.39 -5.44 -6.37
C ALA A 165 -8.50 -4.35 -6.99
N HIS A 166 -8.97 -3.66 -8.05
CA HIS A 166 -8.28 -2.47 -8.56
C HIS A 166 -8.09 -1.44 -7.44
N GLY A 167 -6.85 -0.98 -7.24
CA GLY A 167 -6.48 -0.12 -6.10
C GLY A 167 -6.34 -0.85 -4.76
N GLY A 168 -6.44 -2.18 -4.75
CA GLY A 168 -6.14 -3.01 -3.58
C GLY A 168 -4.63 -3.09 -3.32
N TRP A 169 -4.27 -3.31 -2.07
CA TRP A 169 -2.89 -3.23 -1.59
C TRP A 169 -2.30 -4.60 -1.29
N ALA A 170 -1.11 -4.88 -1.84
CA ALA A 170 -0.24 -5.96 -1.41
C ALA A 170 0.83 -5.37 -0.47
N MET A 171 0.80 -5.76 0.79
CA MET A 171 1.75 -5.41 1.84
C MET A 171 2.71 -6.57 2.04
N ILE A 172 3.82 -6.55 1.31
CA ILE A 172 4.77 -7.67 1.26
C ILE A 172 6.02 -7.31 2.05
N GLU A 173 6.49 -8.26 2.86
CA GLU A 173 7.78 -8.23 3.52
C GLU A 173 8.48 -9.57 3.32
N VAL A 174 9.75 -9.54 2.88
CA VAL A 174 10.49 -10.75 2.50
C VAL A 174 11.99 -10.58 2.74
N PRO A 175 12.74 -11.61 3.13
CA PRO A 175 14.20 -11.54 3.26
C PRO A 175 14.86 -11.17 1.93
N SER A 176 15.80 -10.20 1.98
CA SER A 176 16.54 -9.79 0.78
C SER A 176 17.70 -10.73 0.46
N THR A 177 17.90 -10.99 -0.84
CA THR A 177 19.10 -11.70 -1.35
C THR A 177 20.40 -10.94 -1.11
N ASP A 178 20.33 -9.65 -0.70
CA ASP A 178 21.49 -8.84 -0.39
C ASP A 178 22.11 -9.18 0.97
N GLY A 179 21.50 -10.14 1.69
CA GLY A 179 22.02 -10.65 2.94
C GLY A 179 21.75 -12.14 3.15
N ARG A 180 22.25 -12.67 4.27
CA ARG A 180 22.16 -14.10 4.57
C ARG A 180 20.73 -14.60 4.82
N GLY A 181 19.81 -13.72 5.22
CA GLY A 181 18.43 -14.10 5.59
C GLY A 181 17.71 -14.87 4.51
N ALA A 182 17.91 -14.51 3.25
CA ALA A 182 17.31 -15.21 2.12
C ALA A 182 17.86 -16.64 1.92
N TRP A 183 19.08 -16.93 2.39
CA TRP A 183 19.81 -18.16 2.08
C TRP A 183 19.94 -19.13 3.24
N GLN A 184 19.75 -18.67 4.48
CA GLN A 184 20.02 -19.46 5.68
C GLN A 184 18.89 -20.42 6.06
N ASP A 185 17.66 -20.14 5.64
CA ASP A 185 16.52 -21.00 5.91
C ASP A 185 16.40 -22.05 4.79
N PRO A 186 16.44 -23.36 5.13
CA PRO A 186 16.38 -24.44 4.14
C PRO A 186 15.00 -24.58 3.47
N THR A 187 13.99 -23.90 3.97
CA THR A 187 12.63 -23.91 3.41
C THR A 187 12.38 -22.78 2.41
N HIS A 188 13.33 -21.85 2.24
CA HIS A 188 13.28 -20.84 1.20
C HIS A 188 13.52 -21.46 -0.17
N VAL A 189 12.56 -21.34 -1.06
CA VAL A 189 12.59 -21.91 -2.42
C VAL A 189 12.51 -20.85 -3.51
N SER A 190 12.22 -19.60 -3.16
CA SER A 190 12.30 -18.45 -4.05
C SER A 190 13.04 -17.28 -3.39
N PHE A 191 13.66 -16.43 -4.20
CA PHE A 191 14.64 -15.46 -3.72
C PHE A 191 14.30 -14.06 -4.24
N TRP A 192 14.29 -13.09 -3.34
CA TRP A 192 13.76 -11.76 -3.59
C TRP A 192 14.73 -10.65 -3.18
N ASN A 193 14.67 -9.55 -3.88
CA ASN A 193 15.22 -8.24 -3.50
C ASN A 193 14.35 -7.13 -4.11
N GLU A 194 14.70 -5.87 -3.90
CA GLU A 194 13.94 -4.77 -4.48
C GLU A 194 13.75 -4.91 -5.99
N HIS A 195 14.82 -5.29 -6.71
CA HIS A 195 14.78 -5.42 -8.16
C HIS A 195 13.88 -6.55 -8.66
N SER A 196 13.59 -7.55 -7.82
CA SER A 196 12.64 -8.61 -8.15
C SER A 196 11.23 -8.05 -8.37
N PHE A 197 10.85 -7.00 -7.65
CA PHE A 197 9.54 -6.36 -7.78
C PHE A 197 9.41 -5.46 -9.00
N TRP A 198 10.54 -5.01 -9.60
CA TRP A 198 10.49 -4.23 -10.85
C TRP A 198 9.84 -4.98 -12.00
N TYR A 199 9.92 -6.31 -12.03
CA TYR A 199 9.29 -7.13 -13.07
C TYR A 199 7.76 -7.09 -13.03
N TYR A 200 7.16 -6.58 -11.93
CA TYR A 200 5.72 -6.43 -11.76
C TYR A 200 5.26 -4.97 -11.73
N THR A 201 6.21 -4.02 -11.66
CA THR A 201 5.92 -2.59 -11.54
C THR A 201 6.39 -1.76 -12.73
N ASP A 202 7.38 -2.23 -13.50
CA ASP A 202 7.91 -1.58 -14.70
C ASP A 202 7.55 -2.40 -15.96
N ARG A 203 6.87 -1.76 -16.92
CA ARG A 203 6.46 -2.39 -18.18
C ARG A 203 7.65 -2.91 -19.01
N ASN A 204 8.79 -2.21 -18.97
CA ASN A 204 9.98 -2.63 -19.70
C ASN A 204 10.62 -3.89 -19.09
N LYS A 205 10.47 -4.09 -17.78
CA LYS A 205 10.95 -5.29 -17.09
C LYS A 205 9.98 -6.46 -17.23
N ALA A 206 8.68 -6.20 -17.17
CA ALA A 206 7.63 -7.22 -17.27
C ALA A 206 7.72 -8.08 -18.55
N GLN A 207 8.20 -7.52 -19.68
CA GLN A 207 8.39 -8.27 -20.91
C GLN A 207 9.37 -9.44 -20.79
N PHE A 208 10.38 -9.35 -19.91
CA PHE A 208 11.39 -10.40 -19.76
C PHE A 208 10.84 -11.66 -19.06
N ILE A 209 9.82 -11.50 -18.21
CA ILE A 209 9.13 -12.63 -17.58
C ILE A 209 7.88 -13.07 -18.37
N ARG A 210 7.65 -12.48 -19.57
CA ARG A 210 6.50 -12.74 -20.44
C ARG A 210 5.15 -12.62 -19.72
N ASN A 211 5.06 -11.68 -18.82
CA ASN A 211 3.90 -11.47 -17.97
C ASN A 211 3.56 -9.98 -17.85
N THR A 212 2.91 -9.46 -18.87
CA THR A 212 2.52 -8.04 -18.95
C THR A 212 1.19 -7.72 -18.28
N ASP A 213 0.47 -8.75 -17.81
CA ASP A 213 -0.88 -8.61 -17.27
C ASP A 213 -0.87 -8.29 -15.77
N ILE A 214 0.19 -8.69 -15.06
CA ILE A 214 0.38 -8.36 -13.65
C ILE A 214 0.97 -6.94 -13.58
N ARG A 215 0.14 -6.00 -13.15
CA ARG A 215 0.55 -4.60 -13.04
C ARG A 215 0.30 -4.09 -11.64
N PHE A 216 1.40 -3.66 -11.02
CA PHE A 216 1.34 -2.96 -9.76
C PHE A 216 1.96 -1.58 -9.88
N GLN A 217 1.46 -0.65 -9.09
CA GLN A 217 2.16 0.57 -8.79
C GLN A 217 2.90 0.41 -7.47
N THR A 218 4.16 0.77 -7.47
CA THR A 218 4.95 0.88 -6.25
C THR A 218 4.42 2.04 -5.41
N TYR A 219 4.08 1.76 -4.16
CA TYR A 219 3.85 2.74 -3.13
C TYR A 219 5.11 2.92 -2.28
N ARG A 220 5.61 1.82 -1.74
CA ARG A 220 6.87 1.73 -0.98
C ARG A 220 7.65 0.52 -1.46
N LEU A 221 8.93 0.72 -1.73
CA LEU A 221 9.85 -0.34 -2.08
C LEU A 221 11.22 0.08 -1.54
N ASP A 222 11.62 -0.52 -0.45
CA ASP A 222 12.88 -0.26 0.22
C ASP A 222 13.40 -1.48 0.95
N THR A 223 14.71 -1.54 1.11
CA THR A 223 15.40 -2.54 1.92
C THR A 223 15.80 -1.93 3.25
N TRP A 224 15.55 -2.64 4.33
CA TRP A 224 15.92 -2.26 5.69
C TRP A 224 16.53 -3.43 6.44
N GLU A 225 17.34 -3.15 7.43
CA GLU A 225 18.05 -4.18 8.19
C GLU A 225 17.21 -4.61 9.40
N MET A 226 16.61 -5.81 9.33
CA MET A 226 15.82 -6.39 10.43
C MET A 226 16.72 -6.79 11.61
N GLN A 227 17.87 -7.36 11.30
CA GLN A 227 18.94 -7.71 12.22
C GLN A 227 20.29 -7.56 11.49
N PRO A 228 21.43 -7.48 12.19
CA PRO A 228 22.74 -7.39 11.55
C PRO A 228 22.94 -8.46 10.48
N HIS A 229 23.17 -8.02 9.25
CA HIS A 229 23.34 -8.88 8.05
C HIS A 229 22.09 -9.67 7.63
N ILE A 230 20.90 -9.25 8.06
CA ILE A 230 19.61 -9.80 7.64
C ILE A 230 18.73 -8.67 7.11
N PRO A 231 19.01 -8.16 5.91
CA PRO A 231 18.13 -7.20 5.26
C PRO A 231 16.82 -7.83 4.81
N CYS A 232 15.74 -7.08 4.94
CA CYS A 232 14.41 -7.42 4.42
C CYS A 232 13.94 -6.35 3.45
N VAL A 233 13.19 -6.77 2.44
CA VAL A 233 12.50 -5.87 1.51
C VAL A 233 11.09 -5.63 1.99
N THR A 234 10.72 -4.38 2.09
CA THR A 234 9.32 -3.95 2.16
C THR A 234 8.85 -3.58 0.76
N ALA A 235 7.85 -4.27 0.25
CA ALA A 235 7.21 -3.97 -1.02
C ALA A 235 5.70 -3.77 -0.81
N TRP A 236 5.29 -2.50 -0.72
CA TRP A 236 3.88 -2.14 -0.69
C TRP A 236 3.47 -1.72 -2.09
N LEU A 237 2.61 -2.51 -2.67
CA LEU A 237 2.23 -2.44 -4.07
C LEU A 237 0.72 -2.27 -4.21
N VAL A 238 0.29 -1.46 -5.16
CA VAL A 238 -1.13 -1.23 -5.44
C VAL A 238 -1.51 -1.87 -6.78
N ALA A 239 -2.51 -2.74 -6.77
CA ALA A 239 -2.93 -3.48 -7.96
C ALA A 239 -3.60 -2.57 -8.99
N ILE A 240 -3.12 -2.62 -10.24
CA ILE A 240 -3.67 -1.88 -11.38
C ILE A 240 -4.35 -2.86 -12.32
N LYS A 241 -5.67 -2.74 -12.46
CA LYS A 241 -6.50 -3.60 -13.33
C LYS A 241 -7.32 -2.83 -14.35
N ASP A 242 -7.44 -1.53 -14.16
CA ASP A 242 -8.13 -0.62 -15.05
C ASP A 242 -7.14 0.43 -15.56
N GLU A 243 -7.26 0.84 -16.81
CA GLU A 243 -6.46 1.93 -17.36
C GLU A 243 -6.91 3.30 -16.85
N LYS A 244 -8.08 3.38 -16.25
CA LYS A 244 -8.52 4.57 -15.54
C LYS A 244 -7.60 4.82 -14.35
N ARG A 245 -6.87 5.91 -14.43
CA ARG A 245 -6.12 6.40 -13.28
C ARG A 245 -7.05 6.57 -12.09
N LEU A 246 -6.76 5.88 -11.01
CA LEU A 246 -7.28 6.30 -9.73
C LEU A 246 -6.59 7.61 -9.37
N PRO A 247 -7.34 8.69 -9.10
CA PRO A 247 -6.72 9.94 -8.70
C PRO A 247 -5.77 9.71 -7.53
N GLY A 248 -4.54 10.15 -7.66
CA GLY A 248 -3.55 10.15 -6.60
C GLY A 248 -2.67 8.93 -6.41
N ILE A 249 -3.00 7.82 -7.00
CA ILE A 249 -2.11 6.65 -6.92
C ILE A 249 -1.11 6.63 -8.06
N LEU A 250 -1.29 7.43 -9.09
CA LEU A 250 -0.55 7.27 -10.35
C LEU A 250 0.14 8.53 -10.81
N SER A 251 1.16 8.94 -10.12
CA SER A 251 2.19 9.79 -10.68
C SER A 251 3.47 8.97 -10.87
N ILE A 252 3.54 8.23 -11.93
CA ILE A 252 4.82 7.77 -12.46
C ILE A 252 4.86 8.11 -13.92
#